data_11aa0e1c8ec24aa297370a01ff009a62
#
_entry.id   11aa0e1c8ec24aa297370a01ff009a62
#
_cell.length_a   1.000
_cell.length_b   1.000
_cell.length_c   1.000
_cell.angle_alpha   90.00
_cell.angle_beta   90.00
_cell.angle_gamma   90.00
#
_symmetry.space_group_name_H-M   'P 1'
#
loop_
_entity.id
_entity.type
_entity.pdbx_description
1 polymer ?
#
loop_
_entity_poly.entity_id
_entity_poly.type
_entity_poly.pdbx_seq_one_letter_code
_entity_poly.pdbx_strand_id
1 'polypeptide(L)'
;MNTLYPYVHASGKRMILFSNRRALLEQQRRQAQGTDATCMICQKLEYNFNHGMSSIEWVERNFDYIIIDEAHYLFQDALFNRNTEIMLDMVEQLQESKVIVLMSATAGLLKKYFVGKIKKTYHVSADYSYIKTVYCYTTPDSVNKILNEVPPGEKVVMFGDNKKRLRTLQREYPDSEYLNSGSKDESLAFRQITQNECFGCQMLFTTKVLDNGVNLKDKAIKHIIIEQTDMVEFMQCLGRKRVQSPDDTITLYFLNSVFSIAGRYKDLKRDLAIVQQYLNARASGYEQGFWKINRTEYIPLMFDNSHHLVKPAYYKALSDCAFYRDILNKKTSLVQ
;
A
#
# COMPACT_ATOMS: atom_id res chain seq x y z
N MET A 1 9.76 -16.20 7.18
CA MET A 1 9.09 -16.49 8.49
C MET A 1 9.35 -17.93 8.96
N ASN A 2 9.34 -18.93 8.10
CA ASN A 2 9.53 -20.35 8.50
C ASN A 2 10.80 -20.65 9.32
N THR A 3 11.85 -19.85 9.17
CA THR A 3 13.09 -19.94 9.97
C THR A 3 13.08 -19.05 11.20
N LEU A 4 12.40 -17.91 11.15
CA LEU A 4 12.40 -16.95 12.25
C LEU A 4 11.58 -17.43 13.45
N TYR A 5 10.39 -18.01 13.22
CA TYR A 5 9.56 -18.52 14.32
C TYR A 5 10.28 -19.59 15.18
N PRO A 6 10.84 -20.67 14.57
CA PRO A 6 11.57 -21.64 15.35
C PRO A 6 12.81 -21.08 16.04
N TYR A 7 13.51 -20.15 15.40
CA TYR A 7 14.71 -19.52 15.99
C TYR A 7 14.38 -18.71 17.25
N VAL A 8 13.35 -17.87 17.20
CA VAL A 8 12.94 -17.05 18.35
C VAL A 8 12.43 -17.94 19.48
N HIS A 9 11.60 -18.95 19.16
CA HIS A 9 11.08 -19.92 20.13
C HIS A 9 12.23 -20.70 20.81
N ALA A 10 13.19 -21.22 20.05
CA ALA A 10 14.34 -21.96 20.59
C ALA A 10 15.24 -21.09 21.49
N SER A 11 15.23 -19.76 21.31
CA SER A 11 15.95 -18.83 22.17
C SER A 11 15.22 -18.46 23.47
N GLY A 12 14.04 -19.05 23.73
CA GLY A 12 13.20 -18.73 24.90
C GLY A 12 12.60 -17.32 24.85
N LYS A 13 12.56 -16.71 23.65
CA LYS A 13 12.04 -15.36 23.44
C LYS A 13 10.63 -15.40 22.86
N ARG A 14 9.85 -14.37 23.16
CA ARG A 14 8.47 -14.22 22.68
C ARG A 14 8.40 -13.23 21.54
N MET A 15 7.59 -13.56 20.55
CA MET A 15 7.46 -12.75 19.35
C MET A 15 6.00 -12.40 19.06
N ILE A 16 5.75 -11.17 18.64
CA ILE A 16 4.50 -10.77 18.01
C ILE A 16 4.75 -10.37 16.56
N LEU A 17 3.87 -10.85 15.67
CA LEU A 17 3.86 -10.47 14.27
C LEU A 17 2.56 -9.73 13.98
N PHE A 18 2.72 -8.51 13.47
CA PHE A 18 1.64 -7.69 12.97
C PHE A 18 1.55 -7.78 11.45
N SER A 19 0.32 -7.90 10.94
CA SER A 19 0.01 -7.80 9.52
C SER A 19 -1.19 -6.89 9.33
N ASN A 20 -1.24 -6.17 8.22
CA ASN A 20 -2.41 -5.35 7.88
C ASN A 20 -3.49 -6.13 7.10
N ARG A 21 -3.28 -7.43 6.84
CA ARG A 21 -4.12 -8.27 5.96
C ARG A 21 -4.57 -9.56 6.65
N ARG A 22 -5.88 -9.81 6.68
CA ARG A 22 -6.45 -11.03 7.30
C ARG A 22 -5.97 -12.32 6.63
N ALA A 23 -5.96 -12.35 5.29
CA ALA A 23 -5.53 -13.54 4.55
C ALA A 23 -4.06 -13.89 4.83
N LEU A 24 -3.19 -12.88 4.87
CA LEU A 24 -1.79 -13.07 5.21
C LEU A 24 -1.61 -13.51 6.66
N LEU A 25 -2.38 -12.93 7.57
CA LEU A 25 -2.37 -13.31 9.00
C LEU A 25 -2.72 -14.80 9.20
N GLU A 26 -3.71 -15.33 8.49
CA GLU A 26 -4.07 -16.75 8.59
C GLU A 26 -2.94 -17.65 8.07
N GLN A 27 -2.28 -17.28 7.01
CA GLN A 27 -1.10 -18.00 6.52
C GLN A 27 0.03 -17.98 7.57
N GLN A 28 0.29 -16.83 8.16
CA GLN A 28 1.32 -16.67 9.19
C GLN A 28 1.00 -17.45 10.47
N ARG A 29 -0.27 -17.48 10.89
CA ARG A 29 -0.71 -18.32 12.02
C ARG A 29 -0.45 -19.79 11.80
N ARG A 30 -0.69 -20.30 10.58
CA ARG A 30 -0.37 -21.70 10.24
C ARG A 30 1.14 -21.95 10.32
N GLN A 31 1.96 -21.03 9.88
CA GLN A 31 3.43 -21.14 9.96
C GLN A 31 3.96 -21.03 11.38
N ALA A 32 3.25 -20.34 12.25
CA ALA A 32 3.59 -20.16 13.67
C ALA A 32 3.12 -21.30 14.58
N GLN A 33 2.39 -22.28 14.04
CA GLN A 33 1.92 -23.43 14.83
C GLN A 33 3.09 -24.16 15.50
N GLY A 34 2.93 -24.48 16.78
CA GLY A 34 3.98 -25.12 17.60
C GLY A 34 5.05 -24.16 18.14
N THR A 35 4.85 -22.86 18.02
CA THR A 35 5.71 -21.82 18.61
C THR A 35 4.90 -20.85 19.49
N ASP A 36 5.59 -20.07 20.33
CA ASP A 36 4.97 -19.04 21.18
C ASP A 36 4.72 -17.71 20.45
N ALA A 37 4.73 -17.73 19.11
CA ALA A 37 4.54 -16.52 18.31
C ALA A 37 3.06 -16.11 18.30
N THR A 38 2.81 -14.86 18.65
CA THR A 38 1.48 -14.23 18.52
C THR A 38 1.36 -13.57 17.16
N CYS A 39 0.26 -13.83 16.43
CA CYS A 39 -0.04 -13.19 15.17
C CYS A 39 -1.29 -12.31 15.30
N MET A 40 -1.18 -11.03 15.01
CA MET A 40 -2.26 -10.05 15.18
C MET A 40 -2.38 -9.15 13.95
N ILE A 41 -3.61 -8.75 13.61
CA ILE A 41 -3.83 -7.69 12.61
C ILE A 41 -3.57 -6.32 13.25
N CYS A 42 -2.92 -5.41 12.52
CA CYS A 42 -2.60 -4.06 13.02
C CYS A 42 -3.85 -3.35 13.57
N GLN A 43 -4.95 -3.38 12.82
CA GLN A 43 -6.21 -2.73 13.20
C GLN A 43 -6.80 -3.28 14.53
N LYS A 44 -6.45 -4.50 14.94
CA LYS A 44 -6.90 -5.03 16.24
C LYS A 44 -6.14 -4.39 17.40
N LEU A 45 -4.84 -4.13 17.25
CA LEU A 45 -4.08 -3.39 18.27
C LEU A 45 -4.59 -1.94 18.37
N GLU A 46 -4.78 -1.29 17.23
CA GLU A 46 -5.32 0.07 17.13
C GLU A 46 -6.70 0.18 17.80
N TYR A 47 -7.59 -0.77 17.52
CA TYR A 47 -8.91 -0.85 18.15
C TYR A 47 -8.80 -1.04 19.67
N ASN A 48 -8.00 -1.99 20.10
CA ASN A 48 -7.80 -2.32 21.52
C ASN A 48 -7.22 -1.12 22.28
N PHE A 49 -6.25 -0.43 21.70
CA PHE A 49 -5.65 0.77 22.27
C PHE A 49 -6.72 1.87 22.51
N ASN A 50 -7.51 2.18 21.48
CA ASN A 50 -8.56 3.20 21.56
C ASN A 50 -9.69 2.86 22.55
N HIS A 51 -9.83 1.59 22.93
CA HIS A 51 -10.83 1.13 23.89
C HIS A 51 -10.23 0.74 25.26
N GLY A 52 -8.96 1.10 25.51
CA GLY A 52 -8.30 0.83 26.79
C GLY A 52 -8.08 -0.66 27.11
N MET A 53 -8.17 -1.55 26.10
CA MET A 53 -8.04 -3.00 26.29
C MET A 53 -6.59 -3.51 26.18
N SER A 54 -5.73 -2.77 25.50
CA SER A 54 -4.29 -3.03 25.43
C SER A 54 -3.52 -1.75 25.17
N SER A 55 -2.28 -1.71 25.60
CA SER A 55 -1.39 -0.57 25.45
C SER A 55 -0.07 -0.97 24.82
N ILE A 56 0.75 0.01 24.50
CA ILE A 56 2.14 -0.21 24.03
C ILE A 56 2.92 -0.96 25.13
N GLU A 57 2.68 -0.67 26.42
CA GLU A 57 3.28 -1.35 27.55
C GLU A 57 2.91 -2.85 27.60
N TRP A 58 1.70 -3.22 27.14
CA TRP A 58 1.35 -4.65 27.03
C TRP A 58 2.25 -5.34 26.00
N VAL A 59 2.52 -4.72 24.86
CA VAL A 59 3.46 -5.26 23.87
C VAL A 59 4.85 -5.34 24.46
N GLU A 60 5.31 -4.28 25.12
CA GLU A 60 6.63 -4.21 25.75
C GLU A 60 6.86 -5.33 26.77
N ARG A 61 5.89 -5.57 27.67
CA ARG A 61 6.00 -6.58 28.72
C ARG A 61 5.93 -8.03 28.21
N ASN A 62 5.25 -8.24 27.08
CA ASN A 62 4.95 -9.58 26.62
C ASN A 62 5.83 -10.08 25.50
N PHE A 63 6.54 -9.21 24.76
CA PHE A 63 7.30 -9.61 23.59
C PHE A 63 8.70 -9.01 23.55
N ASP A 64 9.65 -9.80 23.06
CA ASP A 64 11.05 -9.40 22.82
C ASP A 64 11.25 -8.99 21.36
N TYR A 65 10.50 -9.62 20.44
CA TYR A 65 10.55 -9.39 19.02
C TYR A 65 9.21 -8.87 18.51
N ILE A 66 9.24 -7.79 17.77
CA ILE A 66 8.08 -7.16 17.13
C ILE A 66 8.32 -7.13 15.63
N ILE A 67 7.54 -7.91 14.89
CA ILE A 67 7.65 -7.99 13.44
C ILE A 67 6.44 -7.28 12.83
N ILE A 68 6.66 -6.37 11.90
CA ILE A 68 5.59 -5.72 11.14
C ILE A 68 5.77 -6.09 9.69
N ASP A 69 4.88 -6.96 9.22
CA ASP A 69 4.83 -7.34 7.82
C ASP A 69 4.01 -6.31 7.02
N GLU A 70 4.46 -6.03 5.79
CA GLU A 70 3.96 -4.93 4.97
C GLU A 70 4.00 -3.58 5.71
N ALA A 71 5.14 -3.30 6.35
CA ALA A 71 5.33 -2.14 7.24
C ALA A 71 5.11 -0.77 6.56
N HIS A 72 5.06 -0.70 5.22
CA HIS A 72 4.62 0.50 4.51
C HIS A 72 3.19 0.92 4.92
N TYR A 73 2.38 0.00 5.48
CA TYR A 73 1.09 0.27 6.09
C TYR A 73 1.11 1.48 7.04
N LEU A 74 2.17 1.63 7.82
CA LEU A 74 2.31 2.72 8.80
C LEU A 74 2.06 4.10 8.19
N PHE A 75 2.40 4.27 6.92
CA PHE A 75 2.24 5.53 6.19
C PHE A 75 1.19 5.45 5.08
N GLN A 76 1.15 4.34 4.34
CA GLN A 76 0.31 4.21 3.16
C GLN A 76 -1.18 4.34 3.47
N ASP A 77 -1.63 3.75 4.57
CA ASP A 77 -3.02 3.79 4.98
C ASP A 77 -3.36 5.01 5.85
N ALA A 78 -2.39 5.82 6.24
CA ALA A 78 -2.55 6.90 7.20
C ALA A 78 -3.54 8.01 6.78
N LEU A 79 -3.74 8.22 5.48
CA LEU A 79 -4.74 9.16 4.96
C LEU A 79 -6.19 8.65 5.13
N PHE A 80 -6.38 7.34 5.35
CA PHE A 80 -7.68 6.69 5.52
C PHE A 80 -7.87 6.16 6.93
N ASN A 81 -6.80 5.63 7.53
CA ASN A 81 -6.77 5.09 8.87
C ASN A 81 -5.81 5.90 9.75
N ARG A 82 -6.35 6.85 10.47
CA ARG A 82 -5.58 7.73 11.37
C ARG A 82 -4.94 6.99 12.54
N ASN A 83 -5.47 5.81 12.88
CA ASN A 83 -4.96 4.98 13.97
C ASN A 83 -3.61 4.32 13.63
N THR A 84 -3.13 4.40 12.39
CA THR A 84 -1.76 3.96 12.03
C THR A 84 -0.70 4.69 12.87
N GLU A 85 -1.02 5.86 13.42
CA GLU A 85 -0.15 6.60 14.35
C GLU A 85 0.16 5.78 15.61
N ILE A 86 -0.80 5.02 16.14
CA ILE A 86 -0.60 4.13 17.29
C ILE A 86 0.49 3.09 17.02
N MET A 87 0.46 2.51 15.82
CA MET A 87 1.48 1.55 15.40
C MET A 87 2.85 2.21 15.20
N LEU A 88 2.88 3.43 14.67
CA LEU A 88 4.12 4.20 14.51
C LEU A 88 4.70 4.57 15.88
N ASP A 89 3.87 5.06 16.81
CA ASP A 89 4.28 5.42 18.17
C ASP A 89 4.81 4.19 18.92
N MET A 90 4.19 3.02 18.76
CA MET A 90 4.72 1.76 19.31
C MET A 90 6.14 1.47 18.81
N VAL A 91 6.39 1.61 17.51
CA VAL A 91 7.72 1.42 16.93
C VAL A 91 8.71 2.43 17.52
N GLU A 92 8.32 3.71 17.60
CA GLU A 92 9.19 4.78 18.13
C GLU A 92 9.54 4.59 19.62
N GLN A 93 8.56 4.15 20.43
CA GLN A 93 8.77 3.96 21.86
C GLN A 93 9.62 2.72 22.17
N LEU A 94 9.41 1.64 21.41
CA LEU A 94 10.01 0.34 21.73
C LEU A 94 11.33 0.04 20.97
N GLN A 95 11.74 0.89 20.01
CA GLN A 95 12.91 0.63 19.17
C GLN A 95 14.24 0.50 19.92
N GLU A 96 14.37 1.07 21.12
CA GLU A 96 15.59 0.96 21.92
C GLU A 96 15.57 -0.25 22.87
N SER A 97 14.39 -0.71 23.28
CA SER A 97 14.23 -1.81 24.25
C SER A 97 13.91 -3.16 23.58
N LYS A 98 13.45 -3.18 22.34
CA LYS A 98 12.99 -4.39 21.62
C LYS A 98 13.66 -4.56 20.27
N VAL A 99 13.63 -5.80 19.76
CA VAL A 99 14.03 -6.09 18.39
C VAL A 99 12.82 -5.87 17.48
N ILE A 100 12.86 -4.79 16.69
CA ILE A 100 11.80 -4.46 15.75
C ILE A 100 12.26 -4.76 14.33
N VAL A 101 11.48 -5.55 13.60
CA VAL A 101 11.73 -5.90 12.20
C VAL A 101 10.60 -5.35 11.34
N LEU A 102 10.94 -4.41 10.45
CA LEU A 102 10.00 -3.83 9.49
C LEU A 102 10.24 -4.48 8.13
N MET A 103 9.26 -5.24 7.62
CA MET A 103 9.33 -5.88 6.31
C MET A 103 8.43 -5.14 5.32
N SER A 104 8.97 -4.78 4.16
CA SER A 104 8.20 -4.10 3.12
C SER A 104 8.86 -4.22 1.75
N ALA A 105 8.06 -4.46 0.71
CA ALA A 105 8.51 -4.35 -0.67
C ALA A 105 8.78 -2.89 -1.09
N THR A 106 8.17 -1.92 -0.40
CA THR A 106 8.24 -0.47 -0.71
C THR A 106 8.71 0.32 0.51
N ALA A 107 9.94 0.06 0.96
CA ALA A 107 10.49 0.60 2.20
C ALA A 107 11.04 2.04 2.09
N GLY A 108 10.84 2.76 0.97
CA GLY A 108 11.47 4.07 0.73
C GLY A 108 11.15 5.11 1.80
N LEU A 109 9.87 5.28 2.15
CA LEU A 109 9.44 6.22 3.18
C LEU A 109 9.85 5.77 4.58
N LEU A 110 9.76 4.46 4.89
CA LEU A 110 10.26 3.90 6.15
C LEU A 110 11.73 4.23 6.38
N LYS A 111 12.58 4.02 5.36
CA LYS A 111 14.01 4.33 5.45
C LYS A 111 14.28 5.82 5.69
N LYS A 112 13.52 6.70 5.03
CA LYS A 112 13.63 8.15 5.22
C LYS A 112 13.21 8.58 6.63
N TYR A 113 12.10 8.02 7.11
CA TYR A 113 11.54 8.36 8.42
C TYR A 113 12.45 7.89 9.58
N PHE A 114 12.94 6.66 9.52
CA PHE A 114 13.79 6.07 10.54
C PHE A 114 15.29 6.26 10.25
N VAL A 115 15.67 7.27 9.47
CA VAL A 115 17.08 7.57 9.21
C VAL A 115 17.86 7.77 10.52
N GLY A 116 19.03 7.13 10.63
CA GLY A 116 19.84 7.15 11.85
C GLY A 116 19.39 6.22 12.99
N LYS A 117 18.18 5.62 12.87
CA LYS A 117 17.63 4.68 13.86
C LYS A 117 17.70 3.22 13.40
N ILE A 118 17.89 2.97 12.11
CA ILE A 118 17.96 1.64 11.52
C ILE A 118 19.35 1.04 11.81
N LYS A 119 19.41 -0.03 12.61
CA LYS A 119 20.66 -0.74 12.94
C LYS A 119 21.15 -1.62 11.79
N LYS A 120 20.25 -2.25 11.03
CA LYS A 120 20.60 -3.14 9.91
C LYS A 120 19.51 -3.16 8.85
N THR A 121 19.93 -3.16 7.59
CA THR A 121 19.03 -3.32 6.44
C THR A 121 19.40 -4.55 5.66
N TYR A 122 18.42 -5.38 5.37
CA TYR A 122 18.54 -6.48 4.40
C TYR A 122 17.76 -6.07 3.15
N HIS A 123 18.40 -6.15 2.01
CA HIS A 123 17.78 -5.82 0.74
C HIS A 123 17.66 -7.07 -0.11
N VAL A 124 16.43 -7.39 -0.51
CA VAL A 124 16.13 -8.42 -1.49
C VAL A 124 15.77 -7.71 -2.79
N SER A 125 16.58 -7.89 -3.81
CA SER A 125 16.31 -7.30 -5.12
C SER A 125 15.13 -8.01 -5.76
N ALA A 126 14.14 -7.25 -6.23
CA ALA A 126 13.09 -7.79 -7.06
C ALA A 126 13.62 -8.01 -8.48
N ASP A 127 13.27 -9.15 -9.05
CA ASP A 127 13.55 -9.45 -10.45
C ASP A 127 12.35 -9.03 -11.30
N TYR A 128 12.58 -8.11 -12.23
CA TYR A 128 11.59 -7.63 -13.20
C TYR A 128 11.88 -8.07 -14.62
N SER A 129 12.79 -9.02 -14.84
CA SER A 129 13.17 -9.55 -16.16
C SER A 129 12.00 -10.19 -16.92
N TYR A 130 10.94 -10.56 -16.19
CA TYR A 130 9.70 -11.07 -16.77
C TYR A 130 8.88 -9.98 -17.50
N ILE A 131 9.17 -8.71 -17.30
CA ILE A 131 8.53 -7.60 -18.04
C ILE A 131 9.30 -7.41 -19.34
N LYS A 132 8.77 -7.96 -20.43
CA LYS A 132 9.43 -7.86 -21.75
C LYS A 132 9.28 -6.49 -22.38
N THR A 133 8.10 -5.89 -22.24
CA THR A 133 7.78 -4.62 -22.89
C THR A 133 7.00 -3.73 -21.93
N VAL A 134 7.31 -2.44 -21.98
CA VAL A 134 6.61 -1.41 -21.19
C VAL A 134 6.05 -0.38 -22.15
N TYR A 135 4.74 -0.20 -22.12
CA TYR A 135 4.05 0.85 -22.86
C TYR A 135 3.48 1.92 -21.94
N CYS A 136 3.70 3.14 -22.30
CA CYS A 136 3.13 4.30 -21.61
C CYS A 136 2.08 4.94 -22.50
N TYR A 137 0.87 5.15 -22.00
CA TYR A 137 -0.18 5.88 -22.69
C TYR A 137 -0.63 7.10 -21.88
N THR A 138 -1.12 8.13 -22.56
CA THR A 138 -1.40 9.45 -21.97
C THR A 138 -2.88 9.75 -21.80
N THR A 139 -3.73 9.06 -22.55
CA THR A 139 -5.18 9.24 -22.49
C THR A 139 -5.89 7.97 -22.05
N PRO A 140 -6.86 8.05 -21.14
CA PRO A 140 -7.62 6.89 -20.72
C PRO A 140 -8.26 6.08 -21.86
N ASP A 141 -8.69 6.74 -22.93
CA ASP A 141 -9.36 6.09 -24.09
C ASP A 141 -8.42 5.14 -24.85
N SER A 142 -7.10 5.31 -24.72
CA SER A 142 -6.13 4.39 -25.33
C SER A 142 -6.23 2.96 -24.83
N VAL A 143 -6.84 2.75 -23.67
CA VAL A 143 -7.05 1.41 -23.08
C VAL A 143 -7.91 0.53 -23.99
N ASN A 144 -8.98 1.08 -24.63
CA ASN A 144 -9.85 0.29 -25.51
C ASN A 144 -9.05 -0.27 -26.70
N LYS A 145 -8.11 0.51 -27.25
CA LYS A 145 -7.22 0.02 -28.29
C LYS A 145 -6.35 -1.13 -27.81
N ILE A 146 -5.76 -1.02 -26.62
CA ILE A 146 -4.94 -2.08 -26.02
C ILE A 146 -5.78 -3.34 -25.80
N LEU A 147 -6.99 -3.22 -25.25
CA LEU A 147 -7.87 -4.36 -24.97
C LEU A 147 -8.35 -5.07 -26.25
N ASN A 148 -8.61 -4.32 -27.32
CA ASN A 148 -9.04 -4.86 -28.62
C ASN A 148 -7.91 -5.60 -29.37
N GLU A 149 -6.66 -5.32 -29.03
CA GLU A 149 -5.48 -5.96 -29.65
C GLU A 149 -5.02 -7.21 -28.88
N VAL A 150 -5.66 -7.58 -27.76
CA VAL A 150 -5.30 -8.77 -26.97
C VAL A 150 -5.65 -10.04 -27.73
N PRO A 151 -4.68 -10.94 -27.99
CA PRO A 151 -4.95 -12.18 -28.69
C PRO A 151 -5.89 -13.11 -27.90
N PRO A 152 -6.70 -13.94 -28.61
CA PRO A 152 -7.44 -15.01 -27.95
C PRO A 152 -6.51 -15.96 -27.17
N GLY A 153 -6.92 -16.31 -25.96
CA GLY A 153 -6.13 -17.17 -25.07
C GLY A 153 -5.14 -16.41 -24.18
N GLU A 154 -4.84 -15.15 -24.45
CA GLU A 154 -4.11 -14.28 -23.53
C GLU A 154 -5.06 -13.52 -22.63
N LYS A 155 -4.62 -13.26 -21.39
CA LYS A 155 -5.42 -12.59 -20.36
C LYS A 155 -4.83 -11.24 -19.98
N VAL A 156 -5.75 -10.35 -19.59
CA VAL A 156 -5.45 -9.00 -19.10
C VAL A 156 -5.89 -8.85 -17.65
N VAL A 157 -5.05 -8.19 -16.85
CA VAL A 157 -5.46 -7.64 -15.57
C VAL A 157 -5.26 -6.13 -15.60
N MET A 158 -6.32 -5.38 -15.36
CA MET A 158 -6.28 -3.92 -15.28
C MET A 158 -6.60 -3.43 -13.87
N PHE A 159 -5.66 -2.72 -13.29
CA PHE A 159 -5.80 -2.04 -12.00
C PHE A 159 -6.09 -0.56 -12.20
N GLY A 160 -7.19 -0.07 -11.65
CA GLY A 160 -7.56 1.34 -11.76
C GLY A 160 -8.37 1.85 -10.57
N ASP A 161 -8.35 3.17 -10.35
CA ASP A 161 -9.09 3.82 -9.25
C ASP A 161 -10.50 4.25 -9.64
N ASN A 162 -10.75 4.47 -10.93
CA ASN A 162 -12.03 4.96 -11.42
C ASN A 162 -13.05 3.81 -11.57
N LYS A 163 -13.78 3.55 -10.49
CA LYS A 163 -14.81 2.49 -10.43
C LYS A 163 -15.85 2.58 -11.55
N LYS A 164 -16.29 3.80 -11.91
CA LYS A 164 -17.28 4.01 -12.96
C LYS A 164 -16.74 3.54 -14.30
N ARG A 165 -15.49 3.94 -14.62
CA ARG A 165 -14.83 3.56 -15.86
C ARG A 165 -14.60 2.05 -15.95
N LEU A 166 -14.10 1.42 -14.88
CA LEU A 166 -13.88 -0.03 -14.86
C LEU A 166 -15.18 -0.81 -15.08
N ARG A 167 -16.32 -0.35 -14.54
CA ARG A 167 -17.63 -0.93 -14.81
C ARG A 167 -18.09 -0.71 -16.25
N THR A 168 -17.77 0.43 -16.86
CA THR A 168 -18.07 0.68 -18.28
C THR A 168 -17.31 -0.30 -19.16
N LEU A 169 -16.00 -0.45 -18.94
CA LEU A 169 -15.18 -1.43 -19.66
C LEU A 169 -15.71 -2.86 -19.50
N GLN A 170 -16.07 -3.26 -18.28
CA GLN A 170 -16.65 -4.59 -18.06
C GLN A 170 -17.92 -4.84 -18.86
N ARG A 171 -18.75 -3.82 -19.12
CA ARG A 171 -19.95 -3.95 -19.95
C ARG A 171 -19.64 -4.02 -21.45
N GLU A 172 -18.55 -3.37 -21.88
CA GLU A 172 -18.10 -3.34 -23.27
C GLU A 172 -17.40 -4.65 -23.67
N TYR A 173 -16.80 -5.38 -22.72
CA TYR A 173 -16.06 -6.60 -22.96
C TYR A 173 -16.78 -7.80 -22.30
N PRO A 174 -17.53 -8.63 -23.06
CA PRO A 174 -18.39 -9.69 -22.50
C PRO A 174 -17.62 -10.77 -21.70
N ASP A 175 -16.40 -11.12 -22.13
CA ASP A 175 -15.55 -12.08 -21.39
C ASP A 175 -14.68 -11.35 -20.37
N SER A 176 -15.35 -10.62 -19.46
CA SER A 176 -14.68 -9.87 -18.42
C SER A 176 -15.42 -9.88 -17.09
N GLU A 177 -14.68 -9.70 -16.00
CA GLU A 177 -15.24 -9.45 -14.67
C GLU A 177 -14.68 -8.15 -14.07
N TYR A 178 -15.48 -7.54 -13.17
CA TYR A 178 -15.08 -6.37 -12.40
C TYR A 178 -15.09 -6.66 -10.90
N LEU A 179 -13.92 -6.39 -10.27
CA LEU A 179 -13.73 -6.60 -8.84
C LEU A 179 -13.55 -5.29 -8.09
N ASN A 180 -14.28 -5.14 -6.99
CA ASN A 180 -14.09 -4.08 -6.01
C ASN A 180 -14.41 -4.60 -4.60
N SER A 181 -14.17 -3.79 -3.58
CA SER A 181 -14.37 -4.18 -2.18
C SER A 181 -15.81 -4.58 -1.84
N GLY A 182 -16.80 -4.05 -2.55
CA GLY A 182 -18.22 -4.34 -2.30
C GLY A 182 -18.76 -5.57 -3.06
N SER A 183 -18.08 -6.04 -4.12
CA SER A 183 -18.56 -7.16 -4.96
C SER A 183 -17.63 -8.38 -4.93
N LYS A 184 -16.53 -8.32 -4.21
CA LYS A 184 -15.51 -9.38 -4.22
C LYS A 184 -16.05 -10.74 -3.78
N ASP A 185 -16.89 -10.76 -2.73
CA ASP A 185 -17.36 -12.02 -2.14
C ASP A 185 -18.38 -12.77 -3.03
N GLU A 186 -19.03 -12.05 -3.96
CA GLU A 186 -19.96 -12.59 -4.95
C GLU A 186 -19.26 -12.95 -6.27
N SER A 187 -18.06 -12.45 -6.52
CA SER A 187 -17.36 -12.63 -7.80
C SER A 187 -16.81 -14.05 -7.95
N LEU A 188 -17.03 -14.63 -9.14
CA LEU A 188 -16.44 -15.92 -9.52
C LEU A 188 -14.92 -15.80 -9.65
N ALA A 189 -14.42 -14.74 -10.29
CA ALA A 189 -12.99 -14.51 -10.43
C ALA A 189 -12.32 -14.39 -9.07
N PHE A 190 -12.90 -13.68 -8.09
CA PHE A 190 -12.30 -13.56 -6.77
C PHE A 190 -12.21 -14.92 -6.05
N ARG A 191 -13.23 -15.75 -6.15
CA ARG A 191 -13.19 -17.13 -5.60
C ARG A 191 -12.12 -17.98 -6.27
N GLN A 192 -12.02 -17.93 -7.60
CA GLN A 192 -10.99 -18.64 -8.35
C GLN A 192 -9.57 -18.17 -7.99
N ILE A 193 -9.35 -16.86 -7.86
CA ILE A 193 -8.07 -16.28 -7.47
C ILE A 193 -7.68 -16.73 -6.06
N THR A 194 -8.61 -16.72 -5.11
CA THR A 194 -8.32 -17.11 -3.73
C THR A 194 -8.06 -18.60 -3.57
N GLN A 195 -8.64 -19.44 -4.40
CA GLN A 195 -8.50 -20.90 -4.35
C GLN A 195 -7.36 -21.42 -5.22
N ASN A 196 -7.23 -20.88 -6.44
CA ASN A 196 -6.38 -21.43 -7.48
C ASN A 196 -5.34 -20.44 -8.04
N GLU A 197 -5.30 -19.19 -7.52
CA GLU A 197 -4.39 -18.12 -7.96
C GLU A 197 -4.53 -17.77 -9.46
N CYS A 198 -5.70 -18.08 -10.07
CA CYS A 198 -6.05 -17.79 -11.47
C CYS A 198 -7.53 -17.35 -11.57
N PHE A 199 -7.97 -16.92 -12.75
CA PHE A 199 -9.36 -16.55 -13.03
C PHE A 199 -9.78 -17.05 -14.42
N GLY A 200 -11.12 -17.21 -14.65
CA GLY A 200 -11.65 -17.86 -15.85
C GLY A 200 -11.81 -16.93 -17.05
N CYS A 201 -12.18 -15.66 -16.85
CA CYS A 201 -12.42 -14.70 -17.94
C CYS A 201 -11.13 -14.24 -18.63
N GLN A 202 -11.25 -13.65 -19.82
CA GLN A 202 -10.12 -13.08 -20.54
C GLN A 202 -9.61 -11.78 -19.89
N MET A 203 -10.52 -10.94 -19.41
CA MET A 203 -10.16 -9.61 -18.86
C MET A 203 -10.67 -9.45 -17.44
N LEU A 204 -9.80 -9.04 -16.55
CA LEU A 204 -10.12 -8.73 -15.17
C LEU A 204 -9.88 -7.25 -14.89
N PHE A 205 -10.96 -6.51 -14.66
CA PHE A 205 -10.93 -5.12 -14.24
C PHE A 205 -11.03 -5.05 -12.73
N THR A 206 -10.10 -4.39 -12.07
CA THR A 206 -10.08 -4.38 -10.61
C THR A 206 -9.62 -3.04 -10.04
N THR A 207 -10.16 -2.71 -8.89
CA THR A 207 -9.55 -1.69 -8.03
C THR A 207 -8.40 -2.34 -7.24
N LYS A 208 -7.79 -1.59 -6.33
CA LYS A 208 -6.76 -2.11 -5.41
C LYS A 208 -7.24 -3.26 -4.50
N VAL A 209 -8.45 -3.82 -4.71
CA VAL A 209 -8.98 -4.92 -3.91
C VAL A 209 -8.13 -6.20 -4.02
N LEU A 210 -7.49 -6.45 -5.16
CA LEU A 210 -6.53 -7.54 -5.35
C LEU A 210 -5.15 -7.26 -4.74
N ASP A 211 -4.86 -6.03 -4.42
CA ASP A 211 -3.71 -5.56 -3.67
C ASP A 211 -3.59 -6.22 -2.27
N ASN A 212 -4.66 -6.86 -1.83
CA ASN A 212 -4.87 -7.42 -0.50
C ASN A 212 -4.32 -8.85 -0.30
N GLY A 213 -3.15 -9.18 -0.85
CA GLY A 213 -2.43 -10.41 -0.48
C GLY A 213 -2.77 -11.64 -1.33
N VAL A 214 -3.47 -11.48 -2.45
CA VAL A 214 -3.67 -12.57 -3.41
C VAL A 214 -2.54 -12.61 -4.45
N ASN A 215 -2.23 -13.80 -4.93
CA ASN A 215 -1.28 -14.01 -6.01
C ASN A 215 -2.03 -14.35 -7.29
N LEU A 216 -1.44 -14.01 -8.43
CA LEU A 216 -1.89 -14.39 -9.76
C LEU A 216 -0.77 -15.22 -10.41
N LYS A 217 -0.98 -16.53 -10.46
CA LYS A 217 0.02 -17.48 -11.02
C LYS A 217 -0.35 -17.97 -12.42
N ASP A 218 -1.40 -17.44 -13.01
CA ASP A 218 -1.87 -17.82 -14.32
C ASP A 218 -0.88 -17.36 -15.42
N LYS A 219 -0.29 -18.30 -16.15
CA LYS A 219 0.62 -18.03 -17.27
C LYS A 219 -0.05 -17.38 -18.48
N ALA A 220 -1.38 -17.49 -18.58
CA ALA A 220 -2.15 -16.82 -19.63
C ALA A 220 -2.21 -15.31 -19.44
N ILE A 221 -1.94 -14.79 -18.23
CA ILE A 221 -1.84 -13.35 -17.99
C ILE A 221 -0.58 -12.81 -18.67
N LYS A 222 -0.75 -12.18 -19.83
CA LYS A 222 0.30 -11.58 -20.65
C LYS A 222 0.27 -10.05 -20.62
N HIS A 223 -0.82 -9.45 -20.19
CA HIS A 223 -1.01 -8.02 -20.20
C HIS A 223 -1.40 -7.53 -18.80
N ILE A 224 -0.63 -6.58 -18.28
CA ILE A 224 -0.94 -5.89 -17.02
C ILE A 224 -1.07 -4.40 -17.32
N ILE A 225 -2.22 -3.83 -16.99
CA ILE A 225 -2.52 -2.41 -17.16
C ILE A 225 -2.63 -1.79 -15.75
N ILE A 226 -1.84 -0.76 -15.47
CA ILE A 226 -1.86 -0.08 -14.17
C ILE A 226 -2.13 1.41 -14.34
N GLU A 227 -3.25 1.88 -13.80
CA GLU A 227 -3.65 3.30 -13.77
C GLU A 227 -3.50 3.93 -12.38
N GLN A 228 -2.73 3.29 -11.50
CA GLN A 228 -2.41 3.82 -10.20
C GLN A 228 -1.32 4.90 -10.30
N THR A 229 -1.55 6.04 -9.66
CA THR A 229 -0.57 7.14 -9.63
C THR A 229 0.31 7.13 -8.37
N ASP A 230 -0.11 6.42 -7.32
CA ASP A 230 0.70 6.17 -6.14
C ASP A 230 1.72 5.08 -6.44
N MET A 231 3.01 5.36 -6.17
CA MET A 231 4.10 4.43 -6.47
C MET A 231 4.00 3.13 -5.67
N VAL A 232 3.56 3.19 -4.42
CA VAL A 232 3.44 2.00 -3.57
C VAL A 232 2.33 1.10 -4.10
N GLU A 233 1.16 1.68 -4.42
CA GLU A 233 0.03 0.95 -5.02
C GLU A 233 0.41 0.37 -6.39
N PHE A 234 1.12 1.14 -7.23
CA PHE A 234 1.62 0.67 -8.52
C PHE A 234 2.48 -0.60 -8.37
N MET A 235 3.47 -0.54 -7.46
CA MET A 235 4.38 -1.67 -7.22
C MET A 235 3.65 -2.88 -6.61
N GLN A 236 2.65 -2.65 -5.77
CA GLN A 236 1.82 -3.72 -5.22
C GLN A 236 0.97 -4.41 -6.30
N CYS A 237 0.33 -3.63 -7.18
CA CYS A 237 -0.43 -4.18 -8.31
C CYS A 237 0.46 -5.02 -9.22
N LEU A 238 1.63 -4.51 -9.59
CA LEU A 238 2.61 -5.24 -10.40
C LEU A 238 3.06 -6.54 -9.72
N GLY A 239 3.31 -6.49 -8.42
CA GLY A 239 3.74 -7.62 -7.61
C GLY A 239 2.68 -8.72 -7.44
N ARG A 240 1.43 -8.54 -7.88
CA ARG A 240 0.40 -9.61 -7.83
C ARG A 240 0.67 -10.72 -8.83
N LYS A 241 1.25 -10.40 -9.98
CA LYS A 241 1.71 -11.43 -10.91
C LYS A 241 2.91 -12.18 -10.31
N ARG A 242 2.76 -13.49 -10.17
CA ARG A 242 3.82 -14.39 -9.71
C ARG A 242 4.28 -15.23 -10.87
N VAL A 243 5.50 -14.97 -11.31
CA VAL A 243 6.16 -15.69 -12.42
C VAL A 243 6.35 -17.14 -12.04
N GLN A 244 6.00 -18.05 -12.96
CA GLN A 244 6.08 -19.49 -12.75
C GLN A 244 7.29 -20.15 -13.45
N SER A 245 7.84 -19.48 -14.46
CA SER A 245 8.95 -19.98 -15.26
C SER A 245 9.62 -18.83 -16.03
N PRO A 246 10.84 -18.96 -16.55
CA PRO A 246 11.51 -17.89 -17.29
C PRO A 246 10.77 -17.39 -18.54
N ASP A 247 9.91 -18.23 -19.13
CA ASP A 247 9.06 -17.92 -20.28
C ASP A 247 7.72 -17.27 -19.89
N ASP A 248 7.40 -17.21 -18.60
CA ASP A 248 6.21 -16.54 -18.08
C ASP A 248 6.41 -15.01 -18.01
N THR A 249 6.26 -14.38 -19.16
CA THR A 249 6.55 -12.97 -19.35
C THR A 249 5.29 -12.16 -19.63
N ILE A 250 5.36 -10.86 -19.36
CA ILE A 250 4.24 -9.92 -19.54
C ILE A 250 4.64 -8.67 -20.34
N THR A 251 3.62 -8.01 -20.87
CA THR A 251 3.65 -6.61 -21.31
C THR A 251 2.97 -5.75 -20.24
N LEU A 252 3.67 -4.72 -19.80
CA LEU A 252 3.18 -3.76 -18.82
C LEU A 252 2.70 -2.49 -19.54
N TYR A 253 1.48 -2.06 -19.25
CA TYR A 253 0.93 -0.79 -19.70
C TYR A 253 0.63 0.10 -18.50
N PHE A 254 0.94 1.39 -18.60
CA PHE A 254 0.59 2.32 -17.54
C PHE A 254 0.14 3.69 -18.07
N LEU A 255 -0.79 4.27 -17.35
CA LEU A 255 -1.29 5.61 -17.66
C LEU A 255 -0.32 6.67 -17.11
N ASN A 256 0.22 7.47 -18.00
CA ASN A 256 1.06 8.61 -17.67
C ASN A 256 0.28 9.94 -17.82
N SER A 257 -0.70 10.14 -16.99
CA SER A 257 -1.49 11.38 -16.99
C SER A 257 -0.77 12.51 -16.26
N VAL A 258 -0.17 13.42 -17.02
CA VAL A 258 0.47 14.65 -16.48
C VAL A 258 -0.56 15.48 -15.69
N PHE A 259 -1.78 15.57 -16.21
CA PHE A 259 -2.86 16.35 -15.56
C PHE A 259 -3.24 15.78 -14.20
N SER A 260 -3.37 14.45 -14.08
CA SER A 260 -3.66 13.80 -12.79
C SER A 260 -2.53 14.02 -11.80
N ILE A 261 -1.28 13.87 -12.23
CA ILE A 261 -0.10 14.07 -11.39
C ILE A 261 0.00 15.55 -10.95
N ALA A 262 -0.20 16.48 -11.87
CA ALA A 262 -0.16 17.92 -11.56
C ALA A 262 -1.29 18.33 -10.62
N GLY A 263 -2.50 17.78 -10.80
CA GLY A 263 -3.63 17.99 -9.89
C GLY A 263 -3.31 17.53 -8.48
N ARG A 264 -2.87 16.27 -8.31
CA ARG A 264 -2.47 15.71 -7.01
C ARG A 264 -1.32 16.50 -6.36
N TYR A 265 -0.33 16.91 -7.14
CA TYR A 265 0.76 17.77 -6.64
C TYR A 265 0.25 19.10 -6.11
N LYS A 266 -0.65 19.76 -6.86
CA LYS A 266 -1.25 21.05 -6.47
C LYS A 266 -2.04 20.91 -5.17
N ASP A 267 -2.85 19.87 -5.04
CA ASP A 267 -3.65 19.63 -3.84
C ASP A 267 -2.76 19.36 -2.62
N LEU A 268 -1.79 18.47 -2.73
CA LEU A 268 -0.84 18.20 -1.65
C LEU A 268 -0.02 19.44 -1.26
N LYS A 269 0.41 20.24 -2.23
CA LYS A 269 1.14 21.49 -1.95
C LYS A 269 0.30 22.47 -1.16
N ARG A 270 -0.98 22.63 -1.51
CA ARG A 270 -1.94 23.47 -0.77
C ARG A 270 -2.09 22.96 0.67
N ASP A 271 -2.32 21.67 0.83
CA ASP A 271 -2.56 21.04 2.12
C ASP A 271 -1.33 21.12 3.03
N LEU A 272 -0.14 20.89 2.48
CA LEU A 272 1.12 21.04 3.20
C LEU A 272 1.40 22.49 3.62
N ALA A 273 0.96 23.48 2.81
CA ALA A 273 1.06 24.88 3.20
C ALA A 273 0.20 25.21 4.43
N ILE A 274 -1.01 24.65 4.51
CA ILE A 274 -1.88 24.78 5.69
C ILE A 274 -1.23 24.13 6.92
N VAL A 275 -0.68 22.93 6.76
CA VAL A 275 0.02 22.24 7.86
C VAL A 275 1.25 23.04 8.32
N GLN A 276 1.99 23.66 7.41
CA GLN A 276 3.14 24.49 7.79
C GLN A 276 2.72 25.72 8.60
N GLN A 277 1.63 26.37 8.22
CA GLN A 277 1.07 27.47 9.00
C GLN A 277 0.62 27.02 10.40
N TYR A 278 -0.04 25.86 10.49
CA TYR A 278 -0.41 25.25 11.76
C TYR A 278 0.81 24.96 12.65
N LEU A 279 1.85 24.35 12.10
CA LEU A 279 3.08 24.05 12.84
C LEU A 279 3.77 25.31 13.36
N ASN A 280 3.79 26.38 12.57
CA ASN A 280 4.32 27.68 12.99
C ASN A 280 3.48 28.29 14.12
N ALA A 281 2.15 28.23 14.01
CA ALA A 281 1.24 28.70 15.06
C ALA A 281 1.41 27.89 16.35
N ARG A 282 1.54 26.58 16.25
CA ARG A 282 1.79 25.68 17.39
C ARG A 282 3.12 26.00 18.08
N ALA A 283 4.19 26.19 17.30
CA ALA A 283 5.51 26.55 17.83
C ALA A 283 5.51 27.89 18.59
N SER A 284 4.63 28.81 18.21
CA SER A 284 4.43 30.10 18.90
C SER A 284 3.35 30.07 19.99
N GLY A 285 2.81 28.89 20.35
CA GLY A 285 1.77 28.73 21.37
C GLY A 285 0.38 29.22 20.95
N TYR A 286 0.17 29.46 19.64
CA TYR A 286 -1.07 30.02 19.10
C TYR A 286 -1.95 28.99 18.36
N GLU A 287 -1.83 27.73 18.70
CA GLU A 287 -2.53 26.61 18.05
C GLU A 287 -4.06 26.78 18.02
N GLN A 288 -4.66 27.13 19.17
CA GLN A 288 -6.12 27.35 19.25
C GLN A 288 -6.58 28.56 18.41
N GLY A 289 -5.76 29.60 18.34
CA GLY A 289 -6.03 30.78 17.51
C GLY A 289 -5.99 30.49 16.03
N PHE A 290 -5.11 29.60 15.60
CA PHE A 290 -5.00 29.17 14.19
C PHE A 290 -6.35 28.68 13.67
N TRP A 291 -7.01 27.75 14.35
CA TRP A 291 -8.29 27.19 13.93
C TRP A 291 -9.47 28.16 14.06
N LYS A 292 -9.41 29.13 14.98
CA LYS A 292 -10.42 30.19 15.10
C LYS A 292 -10.38 31.14 13.91
N ILE A 293 -9.19 31.48 13.42
CA ILE A 293 -8.99 32.39 12.29
C ILE A 293 -9.19 31.64 10.96
N ASN A 294 -8.63 30.43 10.85
CA ASN A 294 -8.75 29.60 9.65
C ASN A 294 -9.97 28.69 9.75
N ARG A 295 -11.17 29.27 9.95
CA ARG A 295 -12.47 28.58 9.85
C ARG A 295 -12.73 28.18 8.39
N THR A 296 -11.84 27.36 7.82
CA THR A 296 -12.03 26.80 6.50
C THR A 296 -12.94 25.58 6.63
N GLU A 297 -13.96 25.49 5.79
CA GLU A 297 -14.77 24.28 5.61
C GLU A 297 -13.91 23.08 5.19
N TYR A 298 -12.66 23.34 4.77
CA TYR A 298 -11.71 22.37 4.29
C TYR A 298 -10.58 22.14 5.32
N ILE A 299 -10.56 20.93 5.86
CA ILE A 299 -9.48 20.44 6.73
C ILE A 299 -8.67 19.41 5.92
N PRO A 300 -7.35 19.62 5.74
CA PRO A 300 -6.51 18.62 5.08
C PRO A 300 -6.62 17.25 5.72
N LEU A 301 -6.58 16.19 4.91
CA LEU A 301 -6.69 14.79 5.36
C LEU A 301 -5.61 14.38 6.39
N MET A 302 -4.56 15.18 6.53
CA MET A 302 -3.52 14.98 7.53
C MET A 302 -3.94 15.34 8.95
N PHE A 303 -5.11 15.97 9.14
CA PHE A 303 -5.67 16.24 10.45
C PHE A 303 -6.81 15.27 10.76
N ASP A 304 -6.97 14.93 12.04
CA ASP A 304 -8.14 14.22 12.52
C ASP A 304 -9.32 15.17 12.79
N ASN A 305 -10.45 14.62 13.23
CA ASN A 305 -11.66 15.40 13.54
C ASN A 305 -11.48 16.33 14.75
N SER A 306 -10.47 16.10 15.58
CA SER A 306 -10.10 16.94 16.73
C SER A 306 -9.01 17.95 16.37
N HIS A 307 -8.71 18.11 15.09
CA HIS A 307 -7.63 18.95 14.55
C HIS A 307 -6.21 18.54 14.99
N HIS A 308 -6.04 17.31 15.45
CA HIS A 308 -4.71 16.74 15.69
C HIS A 308 -4.03 16.40 14.36
N LEU A 309 -2.77 16.79 14.20
CA LEU A 309 -1.96 16.45 13.03
C LEU A 309 -1.48 15.01 13.14
N VAL A 310 -2.01 14.14 12.30
CA VAL A 310 -1.65 12.72 12.21
C VAL A 310 -0.27 12.58 11.56
N LYS A 311 0.74 12.29 12.38
CA LYS A 311 2.15 12.23 11.99
C LYS A 311 2.42 11.38 10.74
N PRO A 312 1.98 10.10 10.65
CA PRO A 312 2.24 9.29 9.46
C PRO A 312 1.57 9.84 8.20
N ALA A 313 0.39 10.44 8.29
CA ALA A 313 -0.29 11.08 7.16
C ALA A 313 0.50 12.29 6.63
N TYR A 314 1.05 13.10 7.53
CA TYR A 314 1.89 14.23 7.17
C TYR A 314 3.16 13.79 6.42
N TYR A 315 3.87 12.79 6.94
CA TYR A 315 5.08 12.28 6.27
C TYR A 315 4.78 11.60 4.93
N LYS A 316 3.65 10.91 4.81
CA LYS A 316 3.18 10.37 3.53
C LYS A 316 2.95 11.50 2.53
N ALA A 317 2.23 12.55 2.91
CA ALA A 317 1.95 13.71 2.06
C ALA A 317 3.24 14.42 1.60
N LEU A 318 4.22 14.60 2.49
CA LEU A 318 5.54 15.16 2.14
C LEU A 318 6.25 14.30 1.10
N SER A 319 6.25 12.99 1.30
CA SER A 319 6.91 12.04 0.38
C SER A 319 6.25 12.05 -1.00
N ASP A 320 4.92 12.03 -1.05
CA ASP A 320 4.17 12.04 -2.30
C ASP A 320 4.32 13.37 -3.05
N CYS A 321 4.28 14.48 -2.33
CA CYS A 321 4.50 15.81 -2.91
C CYS A 321 5.89 15.91 -3.56
N ALA A 322 6.93 15.41 -2.89
CA ALA A 322 8.28 15.35 -3.44
C ALA A 322 8.34 14.46 -4.69
N PHE A 323 7.74 13.28 -4.64
CA PHE A 323 7.69 12.34 -5.75
C PHE A 323 7.01 12.94 -6.99
N TYR A 324 5.81 13.53 -6.82
CA TYR A 324 5.10 14.15 -7.94
C TYR A 324 5.85 15.36 -8.52
N ARG A 325 6.48 16.18 -7.68
CA ARG A 325 7.35 17.28 -8.12
C ARG A 325 8.48 16.76 -9.00
N ASP A 326 9.14 15.70 -8.59
CA ASP A 326 10.29 15.15 -9.31
C ASP A 326 9.88 14.56 -10.67
N ILE A 327 8.70 13.93 -10.76
CA ILE A 327 8.13 13.46 -12.03
C ILE A 327 7.84 14.66 -12.96
N LEU A 328 7.20 15.70 -12.45
CA LEU A 328 6.85 16.88 -13.25
C LEU A 328 8.10 17.61 -13.77
N ASN A 329 9.12 17.75 -12.92
CA ASN A 329 10.39 18.37 -13.32
C ASN A 329 11.14 17.58 -14.40
N LYS A 330 11.20 16.24 -14.28
CA LYS A 330 11.83 15.38 -15.30
C LYS A 330 11.12 15.48 -16.66
N LYS A 331 9.80 15.65 -16.68
CA LYS A 331 9.05 15.82 -17.93
C LYS A 331 9.31 17.17 -18.60
N THR A 332 9.46 18.22 -17.82
CA THR A 332 9.79 19.56 -18.35
C THR A 332 11.16 19.57 -19.02
N SER A 333 12.13 18.80 -18.52
CA SER A 333 13.47 18.68 -19.10
C SER A 333 13.55 17.81 -20.36
N LEU A 334 12.52 17.00 -20.65
CA LEU A 334 12.46 16.17 -21.88
C LEU A 334 11.74 16.86 -23.03
N VAL A 335 11.14 18.04 -22.80
CA VAL A 335 10.41 18.84 -23.79
C VAL A 335 11.24 20.03 -24.27
N GLN A 336 12.42 20.26 -23.68
CA GLN A 336 13.45 21.21 -24.13
C GLN A 336 14.53 20.47 -24.96
#